data_0259233ee49f537a1aaec18c898aebf7
#
_entry.id   0259233ee49f537a1aaec18c898aebf7
#
_cell.length_a   1.000
_cell.length_b   1.000
_cell.length_c   1.000
_cell.angle_alpha   90.00
_cell.angle_beta   90.00
_cell.angle_gamma   90.00
#
_symmetry.space_group_name_H-M   'P 1'
#
loop_
_entity.id
_entity.type
_entity.pdbx_description
1 polymer ?
#
loop_
_entity_poly.entity_id
_entity_poly.type
_entity_poly.pdbx_seq_one_letter_code
_entity_poly.pdbx_strand_id
1 'polypeptide(L)'
;SKTLKHFNIDPKEAVLKRYSELNQMQWKLLEQGKISRDQVKLRRFQILFNELETNASAEEAALMYETLLAYGHYFMDGAEELLKTLYSKYRLFLVTNGTLSVQKGRLKSAGISRYFENIFISEELGYNKPSIEYFDCCFSKIPDFHKKTSVIIGDSLTSDIQGGINAGIRTIWFNPSHDKAVDIIPDYEFDSLRKLPELLSKI
;
A
#
# COMPACT_ATOMS: atom_id res chain seq x y z
N SER A 1 14.48 10.12 4.17
CA SER A 1 15.77 10.76 4.38
C SER A 1 15.70 12.29 4.49
N LYS A 2 14.90 13.02 3.67
CA LYS A 2 14.78 14.50 3.83
C LYS A 2 14.22 14.89 5.20
N THR A 3 13.20 14.18 5.69
CA THR A 3 12.63 14.40 7.02
C THR A 3 13.68 14.26 8.12
N LEU A 4 14.47 13.20 8.12
CA LEU A 4 15.52 12.99 9.15
C LEU A 4 16.59 14.09 9.11
N LYS A 5 17.02 14.50 7.91
CA LYS A 5 17.98 15.59 7.74
C LYS A 5 17.49 16.93 8.31
N HIS A 6 16.18 17.21 8.21
CA HIS A 6 15.58 18.42 8.80
C HIS A 6 15.80 18.49 10.33
N PHE A 7 15.80 17.35 11.00
CA PHE A 7 16.07 17.24 12.44
C PHE A 7 17.54 16.98 12.77
N ASN A 8 18.46 17.23 11.84
CA ASN A 8 19.91 16.96 11.98
C ASN A 8 20.24 15.49 12.29
N ILE A 9 19.37 14.56 11.90
CA ILE A 9 19.60 13.12 12.02
C ILE A 9 20.20 12.62 10.70
N ASP A 10 21.42 12.05 10.79
CA ASP A 10 22.07 11.44 9.63
C ASP A 10 21.30 10.20 9.18
N PRO A 11 20.77 10.16 7.93
CA PRO A 11 19.99 9.05 7.43
C PRO A 11 20.86 7.86 7.00
N LYS A 12 21.72 7.36 7.90
CA LYS A 12 22.51 6.15 7.68
C LYS A 12 21.62 4.95 7.35
N GLU A 13 22.16 3.99 6.65
CA GLU A 13 21.43 2.78 6.23
C GLU A 13 20.73 2.09 7.41
N ALA A 14 21.41 1.95 8.54
CA ALA A 14 20.83 1.35 9.75
C ALA A 14 19.59 2.13 10.25
N VAL A 15 19.62 3.47 10.24
CA VAL A 15 18.48 4.31 10.65
C VAL A 15 17.31 4.18 9.67
N LEU A 16 17.59 4.16 8.36
CA LEU A 16 16.58 3.99 7.34
C LEU A 16 15.95 2.60 7.41
N LYS A 17 16.74 1.56 7.62
CA LYS A 17 16.26 0.19 7.82
C LYS A 17 15.38 0.12 9.06
N ARG A 18 15.82 0.67 10.19
CA ARG A 18 15.03 0.69 11.42
C ARG A 18 13.71 1.43 11.25
N TYR A 19 13.71 2.58 10.58
CA TYR A 19 12.48 3.28 10.23
C TYR A 19 11.53 2.42 9.40
N SER A 20 12.05 1.69 8.41
CA SER A 20 11.23 0.81 7.56
C SER A 20 10.57 -0.30 8.38
N GLU A 21 11.32 -0.94 9.29
CA GLU A 21 10.79 -1.96 10.20
C GLU A 21 9.68 -1.40 11.10
N LEU A 22 9.91 -0.25 11.74
CA LEU A 22 8.93 0.42 12.58
C LEU A 22 7.67 0.79 11.78
N ASN A 23 7.85 1.33 10.58
CA ASN A 23 6.75 1.67 9.69
C ASN A 23 5.89 0.44 9.36
N GLN A 24 6.50 -0.67 8.96
CA GLN A 24 5.78 -1.92 8.68
C GLN A 24 5.04 -2.45 9.93
N MET A 25 5.68 -2.41 11.09
CA MET A 25 5.05 -2.82 12.35
C MET A 25 3.78 -1.99 12.65
N GLN A 26 3.84 -0.66 12.49
CA GLN A 26 2.68 0.18 12.76
C GLN A 26 1.55 -0.06 11.75
N TRP A 27 1.85 -0.26 10.48
CA TRP A 27 0.83 -0.63 9.48
C TRP A 27 0.16 -1.96 9.80
N LYS A 28 0.91 -2.99 10.22
CA LYS A 28 0.35 -4.27 10.67
C LYS A 28 -0.58 -4.12 11.88
N LEU A 29 -0.26 -3.24 12.82
CA LEU A 29 -1.15 -2.94 13.96
C LEU A 29 -2.46 -2.27 13.51
N LEU A 30 -2.42 -1.39 12.52
CA LEU A 30 -3.62 -0.81 11.91
C LEU A 30 -4.48 -1.89 11.24
N GLU A 31 -3.89 -2.78 10.45
CA GLU A 31 -4.57 -3.89 9.77
C GLU A 31 -5.26 -4.84 10.76
N GLN A 32 -4.69 -4.96 11.97
CA GLN A 32 -5.27 -5.72 13.08
C GLN A 32 -6.31 -4.93 13.90
N GLY A 33 -6.59 -3.68 13.53
CA GLY A 33 -7.51 -2.81 14.27
C GLY A 33 -7.00 -2.36 15.65
N LYS A 34 -5.70 -2.55 15.96
CA LYS A 34 -5.12 -2.25 17.28
C LYS A 34 -4.77 -0.77 17.46
N ILE A 35 -4.53 -0.05 16.38
CA ILE A 35 -4.21 1.39 16.40
C ILE A 35 -4.93 2.11 15.26
N SER A 36 -5.11 3.43 15.42
CA SER A 36 -5.65 4.29 14.36
C SER A 36 -4.57 4.68 13.33
N ARG A 37 -5.00 5.18 12.16
CA ARG A 37 -4.09 5.70 11.13
C ARG A 37 -3.23 6.85 11.66
N ASP A 38 -3.78 7.75 12.46
CA ASP A 38 -3.00 8.84 13.05
C ASP A 38 -1.93 8.32 14.02
N GLN A 39 -2.24 7.25 14.76
CA GLN A 39 -1.25 6.56 15.57
C GLN A 39 -0.14 5.91 14.72
N VAL A 40 -0.44 5.34 13.54
CA VAL A 40 0.60 4.84 12.62
C VAL A 40 1.56 5.96 12.22
N LYS A 41 1.02 7.12 11.81
CA LYS A 41 1.81 8.25 11.35
C LYS A 41 2.78 8.76 12.42
N LEU A 42 2.30 8.85 13.64
CA LEU A 42 3.01 9.43 14.77
C LEU A 42 3.98 8.45 15.42
N ARG A 43 3.50 7.26 15.81
CA ARG A 43 4.27 6.29 16.62
C ARG A 43 5.57 5.83 15.99
N ARG A 44 5.63 5.67 14.66
CA ARG A 44 6.86 5.28 13.96
C ARG A 44 7.98 6.29 14.16
N PHE A 45 7.68 7.60 14.27
CA PHE A 45 8.67 8.63 14.58
C PHE A 45 8.93 8.74 16.07
N GLN A 46 7.91 8.62 16.93
CA GLN A 46 8.09 8.61 18.39
C GLN A 46 9.07 7.50 18.82
N ILE A 47 8.87 6.28 18.32
CA ILE A 47 9.72 5.15 18.65
C ILE A 47 11.13 5.37 18.11
N LEU A 48 11.27 5.77 16.83
CA LEU A 48 12.57 6.01 16.21
C LEU A 48 13.37 7.10 16.96
N PHE A 49 12.73 8.23 17.26
CA PHE A 49 13.40 9.35 17.92
C PHE A 49 13.76 9.04 19.37
N ASN A 50 12.95 8.23 20.05
CA ASN A 50 13.31 7.73 21.38
C ASN A 50 14.52 6.77 21.33
N GLU A 51 14.58 5.85 20.35
CA GLU A 51 15.70 4.94 20.15
C GLU A 51 17.00 5.71 19.77
N LEU A 52 16.87 6.85 19.10
CA LEU A 52 17.99 7.72 18.72
C LEU A 52 18.34 8.76 19.80
N GLU A 53 17.65 8.73 20.95
CA GLU A 53 17.84 9.66 22.06
C GLU A 53 17.81 11.15 21.62
N THR A 54 16.89 11.50 20.71
CA THR A 54 16.73 12.85 20.20
C THR A 54 15.44 13.50 20.72
N ASN A 55 15.48 14.83 20.89
CA ASN A 55 14.31 15.65 21.27
C ASN A 55 13.51 16.16 20.05
N ALA A 56 13.68 15.53 18.87
CA ALA A 56 12.95 15.91 17.66
C ALA A 56 11.45 15.68 17.83
N SER A 57 10.62 16.61 17.30
CA SER A 57 9.16 16.46 17.33
C SER A 57 8.71 15.38 16.34
N ALA A 58 8.09 14.34 16.88
CA ALA A 58 7.51 13.28 16.07
C ALA A 58 6.30 13.76 15.28
N GLU A 59 5.53 14.71 15.81
CA GLU A 59 4.38 15.35 15.16
C GLU A 59 4.83 16.12 13.91
N GLU A 60 5.84 16.95 14.05
CA GLU A 60 6.41 17.72 12.93
C GLU A 60 7.03 16.80 11.88
N ALA A 61 7.73 15.75 12.31
CA ALA A 61 8.30 14.75 11.42
C ALA A 61 7.23 13.99 10.64
N ALA A 62 6.12 13.63 11.28
CA ALA A 62 5.00 12.96 10.63
C ALA A 62 4.36 13.85 9.57
N LEU A 63 4.08 15.11 9.89
CA LEU A 63 3.51 16.08 8.96
C LEU A 63 4.43 16.34 7.76
N MET A 64 5.71 16.59 8.01
CA MET A 64 6.71 16.80 6.97
C MET A 64 6.85 15.57 6.06
N TYR A 65 6.87 14.37 6.65
CA TYR A 65 6.98 13.12 5.89
C TYR A 65 5.80 12.94 4.96
N GLU A 66 4.57 13.13 5.43
CA GLU A 66 3.36 13.01 4.60
C GLU A 66 3.36 14.06 3.47
N THR A 67 3.74 15.29 3.78
CA THR A 67 3.87 16.36 2.78
C THR A 67 4.86 15.96 1.68
N LEU A 68 6.06 15.53 2.06
CA LEU A 68 7.08 15.10 1.10
C LEU A 68 6.66 13.87 0.29
N LEU A 69 5.93 12.95 0.93
CA LEU A 69 5.46 11.73 0.28
C LEU A 69 4.36 12.04 -0.76
N ALA A 70 3.51 13.03 -0.50
CA ALA A 70 2.46 13.44 -1.43
C ALA A 70 2.99 14.04 -2.73
N TYR A 71 4.17 14.68 -2.71
CA TYR A 71 4.78 15.28 -3.90
C TYR A 71 5.65 14.33 -4.73
N GLY A 72 6.01 13.17 -4.16
CA GLY A 72 6.93 12.23 -4.80
C GLY A 72 6.24 10.98 -5.33
N HIS A 73 6.68 10.53 -6.50
CA HIS A 73 6.38 9.19 -6.98
C HIS A 73 7.63 8.56 -7.56
N TYR A 74 7.74 7.26 -7.41
CA TYR A 74 8.79 6.45 -8.03
C TYR A 74 8.14 5.17 -8.52
N PHE A 75 8.22 4.93 -9.82
CA PHE A 75 7.71 3.70 -10.40
C PHE A 75 8.66 2.54 -10.14
N MET A 76 8.09 1.39 -9.85
CA MET A 76 8.82 0.13 -9.94
C MET A 76 9.09 -0.18 -11.42
N ASP A 77 10.14 -0.96 -11.67
CA ASP A 77 10.48 -1.36 -13.04
C ASP A 77 9.31 -2.05 -13.74
N GLY A 78 8.97 -1.57 -14.92
CA GLY A 78 7.86 -2.07 -15.73
C GLY A 78 6.46 -1.59 -15.31
N ALA A 79 6.29 -0.78 -14.26
CA ALA A 79 4.96 -0.40 -13.75
C ALA A 79 4.13 0.40 -14.76
N GLU A 80 4.72 1.38 -15.45
CA GLU A 80 3.99 2.18 -16.44
C GLU A 80 3.57 1.36 -17.65
N GLU A 81 4.45 0.48 -18.13
CA GLU A 81 4.18 -0.42 -19.24
C GLU A 81 3.07 -1.42 -18.89
N LEU A 82 3.11 -1.93 -17.66
CA LEU A 82 2.09 -2.81 -17.14
C LEU A 82 0.72 -2.12 -17.12
N LEU A 83 0.62 -0.90 -16.57
CA LEU A 83 -0.63 -0.16 -16.53
C LEU A 83 -1.21 0.08 -17.94
N LYS A 84 -0.38 0.46 -18.91
CA LYS A 84 -0.79 0.63 -20.31
C LYS A 84 -1.31 -0.69 -20.91
N THR A 85 -0.62 -1.78 -20.64
CA THR A 85 -0.99 -3.12 -21.15
C THR A 85 -2.30 -3.62 -20.55
N LEU A 86 -2.48 -3.47 -19.24
CA LEU A 86 -3.67 -3.95 -18.54
C LEU A 86 -4.89 -3.08 -18.82
N TYR A 87 -4.73 -1.76 -18.90
CA TYR A 87 -5.82 -0.84 -19.17
C TYR A 87 -6.60 -1.14 -20.46
N SER A 88 -5.91 -1.67 -21.48
CA SER A 88 -6.55 -2.04 -22.75
C SER A 88 -7.34 -3.36 -22.69
N LYS A 89 -7.20 -4.14 -21.62
CA LYS A 89 -7.75 -5.52 -21.53
C LYS A 89 -8.66 -5.73 -20.33
N TYR A 90 -8.47 -4.97 -19.27
CA TYR A 90 -9.13 -5.17 -17.98
C TYR A 90 -9.68 -3.86 -17.44
N ARG A 91 -10.71 -3.95 -16.64
CA ARG A 91 -11.17 -2.85 -15.77
C ARG A 91 -10.23 -2.77 -14.58
N LEU A 92 -9.61 -1.62 -14.35
CA LEU A 92 -8.63 -1.44 -13.29
C LEU A 92 -9.21 -0.59 -12.16
N PHE A 93 -9.00 -1.04 -10.93
CA PHE A 93 -9.38 -0.35 -9.71
C PHE A 93 -8.17 -0.28 -8.77
N LEU A 94 -7.93 0.86 -8.16
CA LEU A 94 -6.87 1.01 -7.18
C LEU A 94 -7.45 0.94 -5.77
N VAL A 95 -6.88 0.07 -4.93
CA VAL A 95 -7.27 -0.12 -3.53
C VAL A 95 -6.08 0.15 -2.60
N THR A 96 -6.25 1.00 -1.57
CA THR A 96 -5.13 1.39 -0.70
C THR A 96 -5.54 1.71 0.72
N ASN A 97 -4.71 1.29 1.70
CA ASN A 97 -4.81 1.70 3.11
C ASN A 97 -4.13 3.04 3.40
N GLY A 98 -3.61 3.72 2.38
CA GLY A 98 -2.87 4.97 2.54
C GLY A 98 -3.75 6.16 2.97
N THR A 99 -3.10 7.25 3.37
CA THR A 99 -3.73 8.52 3.73
C THR A 99 -4.28 9.21 2.48
N LEU A 100 -5.48 9.76 2.57
CA LEU A 100 -6.21 10.35 1.44
C LEU A 100 -5.40 11.45 0.72
N SER A 101 -4.88 12.43 1.48
CA SER A 101 -4.09 13.54 0.93
C SER A 101 -2.82 13.05 0.24
N VAL A 102 -2.12 12.09 0.85
CA VAL A 102 -0.89 11.50 0.31
C VAL A 102 -1.17 10.73 -0.98
N GLN A 103 -2.19 9.87 -0.99
CA GLN A 103 -2.50 9.07 -2.18
C GLN A 103 -3.00 9.94 -3.34
N LYS A 104 -3.86 10.91 -3.08
CA LYS A 104 -4.28 11.88 -4.12
C LYS A 104 -3.09 12.66 -4.69
N GLY A 105 -2.17 13.12 -3.84
CA GLY A 105 -0.95 13.82 -4.27
C GLY A 105 -0.05 12.94 -5.14
N ARG A 106 0.23 11.71 -4.71
CA ARG A 106 1.06 10.74 -5.44
C ARG A 106 0.45 10.36 -6.79
N LEU A 107 -0.83 10.08 -6.84
CA LEU A 107 -1.55 9.76 -8.08
C LEU A 107 -1.52 10.91 -9.09
N LYS A 108 -1.72 12.14 -8.59
CA LYS A 108 -1.61 13.36 -9.41
C LYS A 108 -0.19 13.52 -9.94
N SER A 109 0.82 13.39 -9.07
CA SER A 109 2.23 13.50 -9.45
C SER A 109 2.64 12.43 -10.47
N ALA A 110 2.15 11.19 -10.32
CA ALA A 110 2.43 10.09 -11.22
C ALA A 110 1.65 10.13 -12.54
N GLY A 111 0.53 10.87 -12.60
CA GLY A 111 -0.31 10.95 -13.80
C GLY A 111 -1.03 9.66 -14.18
N ILE A 112 -1.16 8.71 -13.23
CA ILE A 112 -1.70 7.36 -13.49
C ILE A 112 -3.19 7.18 -13.21
N SER A 113 -3.86 8.16 -12.64
CA SER A 113 -5.29 8.07 -12.30
C SER A 113 -6.17 7.71 -13.50
N ARG A 114 -5.76 8.08 -14.70
CA ARG A 114 -6.46 7.78 -15.96
C ARG A 114 -6.59 6.31 -16.30
N TYR A 115 -5.77 5.44 -15.69
CA TYR A 115 -5.83 3.99 -15.92
C TYR A 115 -6.85 3.27 -15.05
N PHE A 116 -7.40 3.94 -14.04
CA PHE A 116 -8.32 3.34 -13.08
C PHE A 116 -9.74 3.89 -13.25
N GLU A 117 -10.73 3.00 -13.30
CA GLU A 117 -12.14 3.39 -13.32
C GLU A 117 -12.56 4.00 -11.97
N ASN A 118 -12.00 3.49 -10.86
CA ASN A 118 -12.18 4.05 -9.54
C ASN A 118 -10.95 3.84 -8.66
N ILE A 119 -10.81 4.69 -7.64
CA ILE A 119 -9.71 4.68 -6.67
C ILE A 119 -10.33 4.65 -5.28
N PHE A 120 -10.10 3.56 -4.56
CA PHE A 120 -10.67 3.31 -3.24
C PHE A 120 -9.60 3.53 -2.16
N ILE A 121 -9.72 4.62 -1.43
CA ILE A 121 -8.81 5.00 -0.35
C ILE A 121 -9.51 4.71 0.98
N SER A 122 -8.94 3.88 1.81
CA SER A 122 -9.55 3.40 3.05
C SER A 122 -9.95 4.52 4.01
N GLU A 123 -9.20 5.62 4.07
CA GLU A 123 -9.54 6.78 4.90
C GLU A 123 -10.86 7.45 4.47
N GLU A 124 -11.15 7.44 3.16
CA GLU A 124 -12.41 7.98 2.61
C GLU A 124 -13.59 7.01 2.80
N LEU A 125 -13.31 5.70 2.80
CA LEU A 125 -14.33 4.66 2.98
C LEU A 125 -14.64 4.37 4.46
N GLY A 126 -13.76 4.75 5.40
CA GLY A 126 -13.92 4.47 6.82
C GLY A 126 -13.49 3.06 7.26
N TYR A 127 -13.08 2.21 6.33
CA TYR A 127 -12.63 0.83 6.56
C TYR A 127 -11.26 0.59 5.95
N ASN A 128 -10.49 -0.35 6.51
CA ASN A 128 -9.16 -0.71 6.00
C ASN A 128 -9.14 -2.17 5.50
N LYS A 129 -8.34 -2.46 4.47
CA LYS A 129 -7.95 -3.84 4.19
C LYS A 129 -7.25 -4.42 5.42
N PRO A 130 -7.49 -5.67 5.82
CA PRO A 130 -8.20 -6.74 5.11
C PRO A 130 -9.68 -6.90 5.47
N SER A 131 -10.36 -5.89 6.08
CA SER A 131 -11.75 -6.04 6.49
C SER A 131 -12.67 -6.26 5.30
N ILE A 132 -13.71 -7.08 5.51
CA ILE A 132 -14.69 -7.35 4.47
C ILE A 132 -15.51 -6.11 4.12
N GLU A 133 -15.77 -5.25 5.10
CA GLU A 133 -16.51 -4.00 4.93
C GLU A 133 -15.82 -3.06 3.94
N TYR A 134 -14.48 -3.05 3.93
CA TYR A 134 -13.73 -2.30 2.93
C TYR A 134 -14.03 -2.78 1.52
N PHE A 135 -13.99 -4.11 1.29
CA PHE A 135 -14.24 -4.70 -0.02
C PHE A 135 -15.71 -4.59 -0.42
N ASP A 136 -16.64 -4.77 0.49
CA ASP A 136 -18.08 -4.58 0.22
C ASP A 136 -18.37 -3.14 -0.21
N CYS A 137 -17.77 -2.15 0.46
CA CYS A 137 -17.83 -0.74 0.03
C CYS A 137 -17.24 -0.53 -1.37
N CYS A 138 -16.14 -1.20 -1.71
CA CYS A 138 -15.56 -1.13 -3.05
C CYS A 138 -16.50 -1.75 -4.08
N PHE A 139 -16.97 -2.97 -3.84
CA PHE A 139 -17.81 -3.74 -4.76
C PHE A 139 -19.15 -3.05 -5.05
N SER A 140 -19.77 -2.44 -4.03
CA SER A 140 -21.02 -1.68 -4.19
C SER A 140 -20.91 -0.47 -5.13
N LYS A 141 -19.68 0.01 -5.36
CA LYS A 141 -19.39 1.16 -6.22
C LYS A 141 -18.86 0.77 -7.61
N ILE A 142 -18.78 -0.53 -7.90
CA ILE A 142 -18.33 -1.05 -9.20
C ILE A 142 -19.56 -1.61 -9.95
N PRO A 143 -20.05 -0.95 -11.01
CA PRO A 143 -21.13 -1.47 -11.82
C PRO A 143 -20.78 -2.85 -12.39
N ASP A 144 -21.74 -3.78 -12.37
CA ASP A 144 -21.60 -5.13 -12.90
C ASP A 144 -20.41 -5.91 -12.30
N PHE A 145 -20.18 -5.74 -11.00
CA PHE A 145 -19.12 -6.44 -10.29
C PHE A 145 -19.43 -7.92 -10.13
N HIS A 146 -18.47 -8.77 -10.47
CA HIS A 146 -18.55 -10.23 -10.30
C HIS A 146 -17.30 -10.77 -9.63
N LYS A 147 -17.42 -11.37 -8.44
CA LYS A 147 -16.31 -11.96 -7.68
C LYS A 147 -15.49 -12.97 -8.50
N LYS A 148 -16.18 -13.83 -9.29
CA LYS A 148 -15.53 -14.90 -10.06
C LYS A 148 -14.58 -14.40 -11.17
N THR A 149 -14.78 -13.19 -11.65
CA THR A 149 -13.97 -12.58 -12.71
C THR A 149 -13.09 -11.45 -12.18
N SER A 150 -12.99 -11.32 -10.86
CA SER A 150 -12.20 -10.30 -10.20
C SER A 150 -11.02 -10.90 -9.47
N VAL A 151 -9.89 -10.19 -9.49
CA VAL A 151 -8.68 -10.56 -8.78
C VAL A 151 -8.16 -9.35 -7.99
N ILE A 152 -7.57 -9.60 -6.83
CA ILE A 152 -6.74 -8.60 -6.15
C ILE A 152 -5.27 -8.94 -6.38
N ILE A 153 -4.47 -7.91 -6.66
CA ILE A 153 -3.03 -7.99 -6.84
C ILE A 153 -2.41 -7.04 -5.82
N GLY A 154 -1.54 -7.55 -4.97
CA GLY A 154 -0.88 -6.72 -3.96
C GLY A 154 0.37 -7.37 -3.39
N ASP A 155 1.15 -6.59 -2.65
CA ASP A 155 2.41 -6.99 -2.03
C ASP A 155 2.27 -7.40 -0.57
N SER A 156 1.17 -7.01 0.08
CA SER A 156 0.93 -7.32 1.49
C SER A 156 0.11 -8.59 1.67
N LEU A 157 0.71 -9.64 2.26
CA LEU A 157 -0.03 -10.85 2.66
C LEU A 157 -1.16 -10.53 3.64
N THR A 158 -0.89 -9.69 4.66
CA THR A 158 -1.85 -9.40 5.73
C THR A 158 -2.95 -8.42 5.34
N SER A 159 -2.75 -7.62 4.32
CA SER A 159 -3.70 -6.59 3.87
C SER A 159 -4.40 -6.99 2.56
N ASP A 160 -3.61 -7.20 1.49
CA ASP A 160 -4.15 -7.44 0.16
C ASP A 160 -4.64 -8.89 0.01
N ILE A 161 -3.77 -9.83 0.31
CA ILE A 161 -4.07 -11.26 0.08
C ILE A 161 -5.13 -11.74 1.07
N GLN A 162 -4.92 -11.48 2.37
CA GLN A 162 -5.94 -11.80 3.36
C GLN A 162 -7.27 -11.11 3.07
N GLY A 163 -7.21 -9.85 2.62
CA GLY A 163 -8.40 -9.11 2.24
C GLY A 163 -9.14 -9.72 1.06
N GLY A 164 -8.42 -10.17 0.03
CA GLY A 164 -9.00 -10.89 -1.10
C GLY A 164 -9.65 -12.21 -0.70
N ILE A 165 -8.97 -12.98 0.17
CA ILE A 165 -9.51 -14.23 0.75
C ILE A 165 -10.81 -13.93 1.52
N ASN A 166 -10.80 -12.93 2.41
CA ASN A 166 -11.99 -12.54 3.19
C ASN A 166 -13.14 -12.10 2.29
N ALA A 167 -12.84 -11.41 1.19
CA ALA A 167 -13.81 -10.91 0.22
C ALA A 167 -14.29 -12.00 -0.77
N GLY A 168 -13.65 -13.16 -0.81
CA GLY A 168 -13.96 -14.26 -1.72
C GLY A 168 -13.66 -13.95 -3.18
N ILE A 169 -12.59 -13.22 -3.45
CA ILE A 169 -12.03 -12.97 -4.79
C ILE A 169 -10.65 -13.61 -4.90
N ARG A 170 -10.24 -13.90 -6.13
CA ARG A 170 -8.93 -14.49 -6.42
C ARG A 170 -7.80 -13.56 -6.02
N THR A 171 -6.70 -14.14 -5.52
CA THR A 171 -5.56 -13.41 -4.94
C THR A 171 -4.28 -13.68 -5.72
N ILE A 172 -3.53 -12.62 -6.02
CA ILE A 172 -2.23 -12.70 -6.69
C ILE A 172 -1.21 -11.89 -5.87
N TRP A 173 -0.24 -12.58 -5.30
CA TRP A 173 0.76 -11.95 -4.47
C TRP A 173 1.97 -11.50 -5.29
N PHE A 174 2.28 -10.21 -5.22
CA PHE A 174 3.52 -9.65 -5.75
C PHE A 174 4.63 -9.79 -4.72
N ASN A 175 5.58 -10.70 -4.97
CA ASN A 175 6.62 -11.09 -4.03
C ASN A 175 8.03 -11.00 -4.66
N PRO A 176 8.56 -9.79 -4.90
CA PRO A 176 9.89 -9.62 -5.47
C PRO A 176 11.02 -10.05 -4.55
N SER A 177 10.76 -10.18 -3.24
CA SER A 177 11.74 -10.58 -2.23
C SER A 177 11.83 -12.10 -2.03
N HIS A 178 10.93 -12.87 -2.64
CA HIS A 178 10.80 -14.33 -2.45
C HIS A 178 10.59 -14.72 -0.98
N ASP A 179 9.80 -13.92 -0.25
CA ASP A 179 9.41 -14.22 1.12
C ASP A 179 8.52 -15.47 1.17
N LYS A 180 8.52 -16.17 2.32
CA LYS A 180 7.67 -17.35 2.48
C LYS A 180 6.28 -16.96 2.96
N ALA A 181 5.25 -17.42 2.24
CA ALA A 181 3.89 -17.44 2.73
C ALA A 181 3.74 -18.60 3.73
N VAL A 182 3.39 -18.28 4.99
CA VAL A 182 3.27 -19.32 6.05
C VAL A 182 1.80 -19.59 6.37
N ASP A 183 1.08 -18.56 6.81
CA ASP A 183 -0.32 -18.69 7.27
C ASP A 183 -1.35 -18.22 6.25
N ILE A 184 -0.95 -17.34 5.35
CA ILE A 184 -1.81 -16.71 4.32
C ILE A 184 -1.31 -17.19 2.96
N ILE A 185 -2.08 -18.05 2.31
CA ILE A 185 -1.69 -18.66 1.03
C ILE A 185 -2.42 -17.96 -0.11
N PRO A 186 -1.70 -17.28 -1.01
CA PRO A 186 -2.27 -16.69 -2.22
C PRO A 186 -2.65 -17.77 -3.24
N ASP A 187 -3.62 -17.49 -4.12
CA ASP A 187 -3.93 -18.38 -5.25
C ASP A 187 -2.77 -18.42 -6.27
N TYR A 188 -2.11 -17.28 -6.49
CA TYR A 188 -0.96 -17.14 -7.39
C TYR A 188 0.07 -16.19 -6.79
N GLU A 189 1.32 -16.33 -7.26
CA GLU A 189 2.45 -15.51 -6.87
C GLU A 189 3.28 -15.11 -8.10
N PHE A 190 3.86 -13.93 -8.07
CA PHE A 190 4.83 -13.47 -9.07
C PHE A 190 5.83 -12.48 -8.46
N ASP A 191 7.03 -12.39 -9.03
CA ASP A 191 8.17 -11.64 -8.50
C ASP A 191 8.56 -10.40 -9.34
N SER A 192 7.99 -10.28 -10.55
CA SER A 192 8.28 -9.17 -11.45
C SER A 192 7.01 -8.70 -12.15
N LEU A 193 6.79 -7.37 -12.18
CA LEU A 193 5.64 -6.77 -12.84
C LEU A 193 5.52 -7.15 -14.32
N ARG A 194 6.62 -7.48 -14.98
CA ARG A 194 6.66 -7.93 -16.37
C ARG A 194 6.02 -9.31 -16.59
N LYS A 195 5.93 -10.14 -15.54
CA LYS A 195 5.33 -11.49 -15.62
C LYS A 195 3.80 -11.48 -15.47
N LEU A 196 3.24 -10.42 -14.90
CA LEU A 196 1.82 -10.35 -14.58
C LEU A 196 0.87 -10.49 -15.78
N PRO A 197 1.13 -9.87 -16.97
CA PRO A 197 0.26 -10.04 -18.12
C PRO A 197 0.14 -11.48 -18.62
N GLU A 198 1.23 -12.24 -18.58
CA GLU A 198 1.22 -13.67 -18.92
C GLU A 198 0.46 -14.49 -17.88
N LEU A 199 0.65 -14.22 -16.58
CA LEU A 199 -0.06 -14.88 -15.52
C LEU A 199 -1.58 -14.66 -15.67
N LEU A 200 -2.03 -13.42 -15.88
CA LEU A 200 -3.44 -13.07 -16.03
C LEU A 200 -4.09 -13.73 -17.26
N SER A 201 -3.32 -14.06 -18.28
CA SER A 201 -3.87 -14.75 -19.46
C SER A 201 -4.15 -16.24 -19.26
N LYS A 202 -3.69 -16.81 -18.14
CA LYS A 202 -3.81 -18.25 -17.82
C LYS A 202 -4.87 -18.56 -16.77
N ILE A 203 -5.51 -17.55 -16.20
CA ILE A 203 -6.41 -17.69 -15.02
C ILE A 203 -7.83 -17.17 -15.28
#